data_6c9ad8c169aa98a97c9fcdb9daa3bcad
#
_entry.id   6c9ad8c169aa98a97c9fcdb9daa3bcad
#
_cell.length_a   1.000
_cell.length_b   1.000
_cell.length_c   1.000
_cell.angle_alpha   90.00
_cell.angle_beta   90.00
_cell.angle_gamma   90.00
#
_symmetry.space_group_name_H-M   'P 1'
#
loop_
_entity.id
_entity.type
_entity.pdbx_description
1 polymer ?
#
loop_
_entity_poly.entity_id
_entity_poly.type
_entity_poly.pdbx_seq_one_letter_code
_entity_poly.pdbx_strand_id
1 'polypeptide(L)'
;MSDTTFLDWPFFDDSHRKFAADLPAWADKEISPLAHADISTHDALDSAFREIIQKLGDAGWLKYAVPKAYGGALEKLDVRSIALARSILGYHTGLADFAMAMQGLGSGSITLFGSEELKQKYLPEVASGKRLAAFALSEPTCGSDVAAMTTSAELDGDEYVINGVKT
;
A
#
# COMPACT_ATOMS: atom_id res chain seq x y z
N MET A 1 20.16 -3.38 -0.36
CA MET A 1 20.06 -3.89 1.02
C MET A 1 21.35 -4.63 1.34
N SER A 2 22.04 -4.31 2.43
CA SER A 2 23.40 -4.86 2.69
C SER A 2 23.39 -6.19 3.44
N ASP A 3 22.36 -6.48 4.23
CA ASP A 3 22.21 -7.73 4.97
C ASP A 3 20.95 -8.45 4.54
N THR A 4 21.09 -9.68 4.06
CA THR A 4 19.99 -10.56 3.62
C THR A 4 19.94 -11.87 4.41
N THR A 5 20.77 -12.01 5.47
CA THR A 5 20.87 -13.26 6.26
C THR A 5 19.54 -13.63 6.93
N PHE A 6 18.68 -12.65 7.22
CA PHE A 6 17.35 -12.89 7.76
C PHE A 6 16.44 -13.71 6.83
N LEU A 7 16.73 -13.74 5.52
CA LEU A 7 15.97 -14.57 4.56
C LEU A 7 16.20 -16.08 4.77
N ASP A 8 17.24 -16.46 5.51
CA ASP A 8 17.50 -17.84 5.90
C ASP A 8 16.65 -18.29 7.10
N TRP A 9 15.95 -17.37 7.74
CA TRP A 9 15.08 -17.69 8.86
C TRP A 9 13.86 -18.50 8.40
N PRO A 10 13.29 -19.35 9.28
CA PRO A 10 12.20 -20.27 8.93
C PRO A 10 10.88 -19.56 8.57
N PHE A 11 10.81 -18.24 8.72
CA PHE A 11 9.65 -17.42 8.30
C PHE A 11 9.58 -17.22 6.79
N PHE A 12 10.69 -17.37 6.08
CA PHE A 12 10.77 -17.11 4.65
C PHE A 12 10.94 -18.40 3.86
N ASP A 13 10.17 -18.53 2.79
CA ASP A 13 10.27 -19.61 1.82
C ASP A 13 10.92 -19.12 0.51
N ASP A 14 11.04 -20.02 -0.47
CA ASP A 14 11.70 -19.70 -1.74
C ASP A 14 11.01 -18.60 -2.54
N SER A 15 9.69 -18.44 -2.38
CA SER A 15 8.95 -17.35 -3.04
C SER A 15 9.38 -15.99 -2.50
N HIS A 16 9.63 -15.89 -1.20
CA HIS A 16 10.12 -14.66 -0.55
C HIS A 16 11.57 -14.37 -0.95
N ARG A 17 12.41 -15.40 -1.03
CA ARG A 17 13.81 -15.25 -1.49
C ARG A 17 13.87 -14.76 -2.93
N LYS A 18 13.02 -15.34 -3.79
CA LYS A 18 12.89 -14.87 -5.17
C LYS A 18 12.39 -13.43 -5.24
N PHE A 19 11.36 -13.08 -4.47
CA PHE A 19 10.84 -11.71 -4.38
C PHE A 19 11.94 -10.73 -3.96
N ALA A 20 12.69 -11.06 -2.91
CA ALA A 20 13.79 -10.24 -2.40
C ALA A 20 14.99 -10.13 -3.36
N ALA A 21 15.13 -11.05 -4.32
CA ALA A 21 16.12 -10.97 -5.39
C ALA A 21 15.66 -10.11 -6.57
N ASP A 22 14.38 -10.20 -6.94
CA ASP A 22 13.84 -9.56 -8.14
C ASP A 22 13.55 -8.06 -7.94
N LEU A 23 12.95 -7.69 -6.79
CA LEU A 23 12.52 -6.31 -6.55
C LEU A 23 13.67 -5.29 -6.48
N PRO A 24 14.85 -5.57 -5.86
CA PRO A 24 15.93 -4.61 -5.80
C PRO A 24 16.44 -4.18 -7.18
N ALA A 25 16.66 -5.11 -8.09
CA ALA A 25 17.15 -4.81 -9.44
C ALA A 25 16.17 -3.94 -10.23
N TRP A 26 14.87 -4.18 -10.07
CA TRP A 26 13.84 -3.32 -10.65
C TRP A 26 13.81 -1.94 -9.98
N ALA A 27 13.88 -1.88 -8.65
CA ALA A 27 13.84 -0.63 -7.91
C ALA A 27 15.07 0.25 -8.16
N ASP A 28 16.27 -0.35 -8.31
CA ASP A 28 17.47 0.38 -8.72
C ASP A 28 17.27 1.11 -10.05
N LYS A 29 16.62 0.47 -10.99
CA LYS A 29 16.38 1.01 -12.33
C LYS A 29 15.24 2.03 -12.37
N GLU A 30 14.12 1.74 -11.73
CA GLU A 30 12.86 2.48 -11.92
C GLU A 30 12.55 3.46 -10.78
N ILE A 31 13.02 3.20 -9.56
CA ILE A 31 12.72 3.99 -8.36
C ILE A 31 13.90 4.90 -7.96
N SER A 32 15.15 4.38 -8.00
CA SER A 32 16.30 5.18 -7.60
C SER A 32 16.44 6.52 -8.34
N PRO A 33 16.12 6.63 -9.64
CA PRO A 33 16.14 7.92 -10.33
C PRO A 33 15.16 8.94 -9.75
N LEU A 34 14.08 8.49 -9.11
CA LEU A 34 13.05 9.35 -8.51
C LEU A 34 13.37 9.74 -7.07
N ALA A 35 14.39 9.14 -6.45
CA ALA A 35 14.76 9.39 -5.06
C ALA A 35 15.17 10.84 -4.77
N HIS A 36 15.61 11.58 -5.81
CA HIS A 36 16.04 12.96 -5.73
C HIS A 36 15.07 13.93 -6.44
N ALA A 37 13.84 13.47 -6.76
CA ALA A 37 12.83 14.35 -7.33
C ALA A 37 12.57 15.53 -6.38
N ASP A 38 12.36 16.71 -6.96
CA ASP A 38 11.91 17.86 -6.19
C ASP A 38 10.48 17.62 -5.69
N ILE A 39 10.30 17.56 -4.38
CA ILE A 39 9.03 17.37 -3.68
C ILE A 39 8.73 18.56 -2.74
N SER A 40 9.29 19.72 -3.03
CA SER A 40 9.16 20.92 -2.19
C SER A 40 7.76 21.55 -2.20
N THR A 41 6.94 21.24 -3.21
CA THR A 41 5.55 21.68 -3.29
C THR A 41 4.59 20.52 -3.26
N HIS A 42 3.34 20.76 -2.86
CA HIS A 42 2.30 19.71 -2.87
C HIS A 42 2.09 19.10 -4.26
N ASP A 43 2.09 19.93 -5.31
CA ASP A 43 1.90 19.46 -6.69
C ASP A 43 3.06 18.58 -7.16
N ALA A 44 4.30 18.97 -6.83
CA ALA A 44 5.48 18.18 -7.14
C ALA A 44 5.50 16.84 -6.38
N LEU A 45 5.13 16.86 -5.09
CA LEU A 45 4.99 15.65 -4.27
C LEU A 45 3.91 14.72 -4.83
N ASP A 46 2.72 15.24 -5.14
CA ASP A 46 1.61 14.44 -5.71
C ASP A 46 2.01 13.83 -7.06
N SER A 47 2.68 14.59 -7.90
CA SER A 47 3.17 14.14 -9.21
C SER A 47 4.18 13.00 -9.06
N ALA A 48 5.19 13.16 -8.18
CA ALA A 48 6.19 12.13 -7.92
C ALA A 48 5.57 10.86 -7.31
N PHE A 49 4.61 11.03 -6.40
CA PHE A 49 3.90 9.90 -5.79
C PHE A 49 3.09 9.12 -6.83
N ARG A 50 2.36 9.80 -7.71
CA ARG A 50 1.59 9.17 -8.80
C ARG A 50 2.48 8.43 -9.77
N GLU A 51 3.63 8.98 -10.12
CA GLU A 51 4.60 8.31 -10.97
C GLU A 51 5.11 7.01 -10.33
N ILE A 52 5.45 7.03 -9.05
CA ILE A 52 5.89 5.84 -8.31
C ILE A 52 4.78 4.77 -8.28
N ILE A 53 3.55 5.16 -7.95
CA ILE A 53 2.40 4.24 -7.94
C ILE A 53 2.18 3.61 -9.33
N GLN A 54 2.25 4.41 -10.39
CA GLN A 54 2.08 3.92 -11.75
C GLN A 54 3.16 2.90 -12.10
N LYS A 55 4.45 3.21 -11.83
CA LYS A 55 5.55 2.27 -12.06
C LYS A 55 5.40 0.97 -11.27
N LEU A 56 5.04 1.05 -9.99
CA LEU A 56 4.78 -0.12 -9.15
C LEU A 56 3.60 -0.95 -9.69
N GLY A 57 2.54 -0.30 -10.15
CA GLY A 57 1.37 -0.94 -10.74
C GLY A 57 1.69 -1.65 -12.05
N ASP A 58 2.33 -0.97 -12.98
CA ASP A 58 2.70 -1.49 -14.29
C ASP A 58 3.65 -2.69 -14.19
N ALA A 59 4.59 -2.65 -13.24
CA ALA A 59 5.49 -3.76 -12.95
C ALA A 59 4.83 -4.89 -12.14
N GLY A 60 3.62 -4.68 -11.63
CA GLY A 60 2.85 -5.67 -10.88
C GLY A 60 3.23 -5.82 -9.41
N TRP A 61 4.06 -4.93 -8.86
CA TRP A 61 4.46 -5.02 -7.45
C TRP A 61 3.29 -4.69 -6.50
N LEU A 62 2.35 -3.83 -6.88
CA LEU A 62 1.15 -3.54 -6.10
C LEU A 62 0.19 -4.74 -5.97
N LYS A 63 0.33 -5.76 -6.81
CA LYS A 63 -0.46 -6.99 -6.71
C LYS A 63 -0.24 -7.75 -5.39
N TYR A 64 0.85 -7.49 -4.70
CA TYR A 64 1.10 -8.07 -3.37
C TYR A 64 0.29 -7.42 -2.25
N ALA A 65 -0.32 -6.26 -2.51
CA ALA A 65 -1.22 -5.58 -1.57
C ALA A 65 -2.68 -6.04 -1.64
N VAL A 66 -3.02 -6.92 -2.61
CA VAL A 66 -4.40 -7.33 -2.89
C VAL A 66 -4.47 -8.85 -3.03
N PRO A 67 -5.54 -9.54 -2.55
CA PRO A 67 -5.74 -10.96 -2.79
C PRO A 67 -5.93 -11.30 -4.27
N LYS A 68 -5.52 -12.51 -4.66
CA LYS A 68 -5.56 -13.01 -6.06
C LYS A 68 -6.95 -12.99 -6.68
N ALA A 69 -7.99 -13.26 -5.90
CA ALA A 69 -9.38 -13.20 -6.36
C ALA A 69 -9.77 -11.83 -6.95
N TYR A 70 -9.01 -10.78 -6.61
CA TYR A 70 -9.24 -9.40 -7.05
C TYR A 70 -8.05 -8.83 -7.85
N GLY A 71 -7.29 -9.67 -8.50
CA GLY A 71 -6.17 -9.26 -9.35
C GLY A 71 -4.80 -9.22 -8.66
N GLY A 72 -4.73 -9.65 -7.40
CA GLY A 72 -3.47 -9.74 -6.65
C GLY A 72 -2.57 -10.91 -7.07
N ALA A 73 -1.38 -10.96 -6.48
CA ALA A 73 -0.37 -11.98 -6.77
C ALA A 73 -0.57 -13.26 -5.95
N LEU A 74 -1.04 -13.17 -4.73
CA LEU A 74 -1.13 -14.25 -3.76
C LEU A 74 -2.58 -14.52 -3.35
N GLU A 75 -2.91 -15.76 -3.00
CA GLU A 75 -4.27 -16.15 -2.58
C GLU A 75 -4.80 -15.31 -1.42
N LYS A 76 -3.91 -14.97 -0.48
CA LYS A 76 -4.19 -14.11 0.69
C LYS A 76 -3.08 -13.08 0.82
N LEU A 77 -3.37 -12.01 1.55
CA LEU A 77 -2.33 -11.05 1.96
C LEU A 77 -1.25 -11.78 2.75
N ASP A 78 -0.01 -11.64 2.31
CA ASP A 78 1.16 -12.14 3.00
C ASP A 78 1.98 -10.97 3.54
N VAL A 79 1.93 -10.79 4.85
CA VAL A 79 2.62 -9.70 5.55
C VAL A 79 4.14 -9.75 5.37
N ARG A 80 4.71 -10.93 5.10
CA ARG A 80 6.16 -11.10 4.86
C ARG A 80 6.56 -10.49 3.53
N SER A 81 5.80 -10.77 2.46
CA SER A 81 6.01 -10.16 1.14
C SER A 81 5.85 -8.64 1.20
N ILE A 82 4.85 -8.14 1.94
CA ILE A 82 4.64 -6.70 2.14
C ILE A 82 5.82 -6.09 2.92
N ALA A 83 6.29 -6.74 3.98
CA ALA A 83 7.43 -6.26 4.77
C ALA A 83 8.72 -6.21 3.93
N LEU A 84 8.98 -7.22 3.11
CA LEU A 84 10.10 -7.25 2.17
C LEU A 84 9.99 -6.12 1.13
N ALA A 85 8.82 -5.95 0.53
CA ALA A 85 8.58 -4.87 -0.43
C ALA A 85 8.88 -3.50 0.18
N ARG A 86 8.33 -3.23 1.35
CA ARG A 86 8.51 -1.97 2.07
C ARG A 86 9.96 -1.73 2.45
N SER A 87 10.65 -2.74 2.98
CA SER A 87 12.07 -2.65 3.35
C SER A 87 12.95 -2.34 2.14
N ILE A 88 12.68 -2.99 1.00
CA ILE A 88 13.45 -2.78 -0.23
C ILE A 88 13.17 -1.40 -0.81
N LEU A 89 11.89 -1.04 -0.98
CA LEU A 89 11.50 0.24 -1.55
C LEU A 89 11.94 1.42 -0.68
N GLY A 90 11.85 1.29 0.65
CA GLY A 90 12.29 2.29 1.60
C GLY A 90 13.79 2.55 1.59
N TYR A 91 14.59 1.56 1.17
CA TYR A 91 16.02 1.75 0.94
C TYR A 91 16.31 2.74 -0.21
N HIS A 92 15.45 2.78 -1.22
CA HIS A 92 15.57 3.70 -2.36
C HIS A 92 14.98 5.07 -2.05
N THR A 93 13.72 5.10 -1.59
CA THR A 93 13.06 6.34 -1.14
C THR A 93 11.87 6.03 -0.23
N GLY A 94 11.71 6.84 0.83
CA GLY A 94 10.57 6.74 1.73
C GLY A 94 9.22 6.91 1.02
N LEU A 95 9.19 7.65 -0.10
CA LEU A 95 7.97 7.85 -0.88
C LEU A 95 7.51 6.55 -1.57
N ALA A 96 8.44 5.70 -2.01
CA ALA A 96 8.10 4.40 -2.59
C ALA A 96 7.65 3.38 -1.53
N ASP A 97 8.25 3.39 -0.34
CA ASP A 97 7.73 2.63 0.81
C ASP A 97 6.30 3.05 1.15
N PHE A 98 6.07 4.37 1.25
CA PHE A 98 4.76 4.93 1.54
C PHE A 98 3.72 4.55 0.48
N ALA A 99 4.09 4.60 -0.81
CA ALA A 99 3.24 4.19 -1.91
C ALA A 99 2.78 2.73 -1.76
N MET A 100 3.70 1.80 -1.50
CA MET A 100 3.37 0.38 -1.28
C MET A 100 2.52 0.19 -0.01
N ALA A 101 2.89 0.85 1.08
CA ALA A 101 2.20 0.75 2.36
C ALA A 101 0.73 1.22 2.26
N MET A 102 0.49 2.37 1.63
CA MET A 102 -0.85 2.95 1.56
C MET A 102 -1.80 2.14 0.67
N GLN A 103 -1.31 1.53 -0.40
CA GLN A 103 -2.16 0.64 -1.22
C GLN A 103 -2.71 -0.53 -0.39
N GLY A 104 -1.89 -1.17 0.44
CA GLY A 104 -2.32 -2.25 1.31
C GLY A 104 -3.16 -1.79 2.50
N LEU A 105 -2.71 -0.74 3.20
CA LEU A 105 -3.37 -0.26 4.41
C LEU A 105 -4.72 0.40 4.09
N GLY A 106 -4.76 1.28 3.09
CA GLY A 106 -5.97 2.00 2.73
C GLY A 106 -7.06 1.10 2.11
N SER A 107 -6.67 0.03 1.39
CA SER A 107 -7.62 -0.96 0.88
C SER A 107 -7.94 -2.09 1.86
N GLY A 108 -7.24 -2.16 2.99
CA GLY A 108 -7.32 -3.26 3.95
C GLY A 108 -8.72 -3.47 4.52
N SER A 109 -9.44 -2.41 4.83
CA SER A 109 -10.83 -2.49 5.33
C SER A 109 -11.78 -3.09 4.28
N ILE A 110 -11.62 -2.73 3.01
CA ILE A 110 -12.39 -3.32 1.91
C ILE A 110 -12.02 -4.78 1.75
N THR A 111 -10.73 -5.12 1.77
CA THR A 111 -10.24 -6.49 1.64
C THR A 111 -10.82 -7.42 2.72
N LEU A 112 -10.85 -6.95 3.97
CA LEU A 112 -11.24 -7.77 5.13
C LEU A 112 -12.76 -7.79 5.35
N PHE A 113 -13.44 -6.66 5.14
CA PHE A 113 -14.83 -6.47 5.61
C PHE A 113 -15.78 -5.96 4.51
N GLY A 114 -15.27 -5.57 3.34
CA GLY A 114 -16.10 -5.09 2.23
C GLY A 114 -17.02 -6.18 1.67
N SER A 115 -18.14 -5.77 1.10
CA SER A 115 -18.97 -6.68 0.30
C SER A 115 -18.22 -7.16 -0.94
N GLU A 116 -18.66 -8.27 -1.54
CA GLU A 116 -18.05 -8.77 -2.77
C GLU A 116 -18.09 -7.73 -3.89
N GLU A 117 -19.18 -6.98 -3.99
CA GLU A 117 -19.32 -5.87 -4.94
C GLU A 117 -18.25 -4.80 -4.74
N LEU A 118 -18.01 -4.36 -3.50
CA LEU A 118 -16.97 -3.37 -3.19
C LEU A 118 -15.57 -3.90 -3.49
N LYS A 119 -15.30 -5.17 -3.18
CA LYS A 119 -14.01 -5.81 -3.48
C LYS A 119 -13.75 -5.86 -4.98
N GLN A 120 -14.72 -6.32 -5.76
CA GLN A 120 -14.62 -6.40 -7.23
C GLN A 120 -14.50 -5.01 -7.87
N LYS A 121 -15.13 -4.00 -7.30
CA LYS A 121 -15.10 -2.63 -7.82
C LYS A 121 -13.78 -1.92 -7.59
N TYR A 122 -13.18 -2.09 -6.41
CA TYR A 122 -12.04 -1.25 -6.00
C TYR A 122 -10.69 -1.96 -6.04
N LEU A 123 -10.61 -3.22 -5.60
CA LEU A 123 -9.32 -3.89 -5.40
C LEU A 123 -8.52 -4.12 -6.69
N PRO A 124 -9.13 -4.45 -7.85
CA PRO A 124 -8.39 -4.57 -9.11
C PRO A 124 -7.70 -3.26 -9.53
N GLU A 125 -8.34 -2.13 -9.30
CA GLU A 125 -7.76 -0.82 -9.62
C GLU A 125 -6.64 -0.45 -8.64
N VAL A 126 -6.73 -0.85 -7.35
CA VAL A 126 -5.65 -0.72 -6.37
C VAL A 126 -4.46 -1.58 -6.77
N ALA A 127 -4.68 -2.85 -7.16
CA ALA A 127 -3.62 -3.76 -7.59
C ALA A 127 -2.88 -3.29 -8.85
N SER A 128 -3.55 -2.54 -9.73
CA SER A 128 -2.97 -1.98 -10.95
C SER A 128 -2.41 -0.56 -10.79
N GLY A 129 -2.54 0.07 -9.63
CA GLY A 129 -2.11 1.45 -9.40
C GLY A 129 -3.03 2.52 -10.02
N LYS A 130 -4.14 2.13 -10.65
CA LYS A 130 -5.10 3.07 -11.25
C LYS A 130 -5.88 3.85 -10.20
N ARG A 131 -6.06 3.28 -9.02
CA ARG A 131 -6.72 3.89 -7.88
C ARG A 131 -5.78 3.96 -6.70
N LEU A 132 -5.64 5.16 -6.14
CA LEU A 132 -4.89 5.39 -4.92
C LEU A 132 -5.75 5.06 -3.71
N ALA A 133 -5.20 4.28 -2.79
CA ALA A 133 -5.79 4.02 -1.50
C ALA A 133 -5.22 4.99 -0.45
N ALA A 134 -6.04 5.43 0.48
CA ALA A 134 -5.66 6.30 1.57
C ALA A 134 -6.19 5.76 2.90
N PHE A 135 -5.55 6.14 3.99
CA PHE A 135 -5.93 5.74 5.33
C PHE A 135 -5.97 6.96 6.26
N ALA A 136 -7.14 7.26 6.79
CA ALA A 136 -7.36 8.36 7.71
C ALA A 136 -7.98 7.82 9.01
N LEU A 137 -7.17 7.66 10.06
CA LEU A 137 -7.58 7.05 11.33
C LEU A 137 -7.62 8.07 12.46
N SER A 138 -6.52 8.82 12.65
CA SER A 138 -6.37 9.73 13.77
C SER A 138 -7.41 10.84 13.77
N GLU A 139 -7.82 11.24 14.96
CA GLU A 139 -8.70 12.38 15.22
C GLU A 139 -8.01 13.33 16.21
N PRO A 140 -8.46 14.57 16.37
CA PRO A 140 -7.86 15.50 17.32
C PRO A 140 -7.78 14.95 18.76
N THR A 141 -8.68 14.06 19.13
CA THR A 141 -8.83 13.48 20.47
C THR A 141 -8.33 12.05 20.57
N CYS A 142 -8.01 11.39 19.47
CA CYS A 142 -7.52 9.99 19.49
C CYS A 142 -6.47 9.71 18.41
N GLY A 143 -5.48 8.93 18.80
CA GLY A 143 -4.44 8.40 17.93
C GLY A 143 -4.25 6.91 18.20
N SER A 144 -3.43 6.57 19.20
CA SER A 144 -3.19 5.17 19.59
C SER A 144 -4.43 4.47 20.16
N ASP A 145 -5.30 5.21 20.84
CA ASP A 145 -6.59 4.71 21.32
C ASP A 145 -7.67 4.88 20.24
N VAL A 146 -7.65 3.98 19.26
CA VAL A 146 -8.62 4.00 18.15
C VAL A 146 -10.06 3.72 18.61
N ALA A 147 -10.26 3.14 19.79
CA ALA A 147 -11.59 2.92 20.34
C ALA A 147 -12.26 4.22 20.79
N ALA A 148 -11.48 5.30 21.01
CA ALA A 148 -11.97 6.62 21.36
C ALA A 148 -12.38 7.48 20.14
N MET A 149 -12.41 6.92 18.92
CA MET A 149 -12.88 7.64 17.73
C MET A 149 -14.32 8.09 17.88
N THR A 150 -14.57 9.32 17.46
CA THR A 150 -15.88 9.98 17.52
C THR A 150 -16.54 10.16 16.15
N THR A 151 -15.79 9.98 15.05
CA THR A 151 -16.38 10.00 13.70
C THR A 151 -17.45 8.94 13.58
N SER A 152 -18.66 9.36 13.22
CA SER A 152 -19.81 8.48 13.01
C SER A 152 -20.23 8.44 11.55
N ALA A 153 -20.91 7.36 11.17
CA ALA A 153 -21.57 7.20 9.88
C ALA A 153 -23.00 6.72 10.13
N GLU A 154 -23.98 7.53 9.83
CA GLU A 154 -25.41 7.24 10.04
C GLU A 154 -26.10 7.00 8.70
N LEU A 155 -26.91 5.96 8.61
CA LEU A 155 -27.65 5.63 7.39
C LEU A 155 -28.84 6.60 7.26
N ASP A 156 -28.91 7.31 6.13
CA ASP A 156 -30.03 8.17 5.75
C ASP A 156 -30.51 7.79 4.33
N GLY A 157 -31.62 7.08 4.29
CA GLY A 157 -32.11 6.49 3.03
C GLY A 157 -31.17 5.39 2.53
N ASP A 158 -30.54 5.59 1.38
CA ASP A 158 -29.59 4.69 0.73
C ASP A 158 -28.12 5.21 0.79
N GLU A 159 -27.89 6.29 1.53
CA GLU A 159 -26.58 6.93 1.69
C GLU A 159 -26.14 6.92 3.17
N TYR A 160 -24.82 7.01 3.42
CA TYR A 160 -24.28 7.25 4.75
C TYR A 160 -23.86 8.71 4.90
N VAL A 161 -24.38 9.36 5.93
CA VAL A 161 -23.93 10.69 6.38
C VAL A 161 -22.78 10.52 7.36
N ILE A 162 -21.60 11.02 6.98
CA ILE A 162 -20.39 10.93 7.80
C ILE A 162 -20.16 12.25 8.51
N ASN A 163 -20.05 12.21 9.86
CA ASN A 163 -19.74 13.34 10.71
C ASN A 163 -18.48 13.07 11.53
N GLY A 164 -17.48 13.94 11.40
CA GLY A 164 -16.22 13.82 12.15
C GLY A 164 -15.09 14.63 11.53
N VAL A 165 -13.93 14.57 12.19
CA VAL A 165 -12.70 15.22 11.75
C VAL A 165 -11.57 14.21 11.83
N LYS A 166 -10.80 14.07 10.76
CA LYS A 166 -9.57 13.27 10.69
C LYS A 166 -8.37 14.21 10.53
N THR A 167 -7.24 13.86 11.19
CA THR A 167 -6.00 14.66 11.18
C THR A 167 -4.82 13.88 10.61
#